data_08c5dd87cfabca30b9c3a57276c3b8d3
#
_entry.id   08c5dd87cfabca30b9c3a57276c3b8d3
#
_cell.length_a   1.000
_cell.length_b   1.000
_cell.length_c   1.000
_cell.angle_alpha   90.00
_cell.angle_beta   90.00
_cell.angle_gamma   90.00
#
_symmetry.space_group_name_H-M   'P 1'
#
loop_
_entity.id
_entity.type
_entity.pdbx_description
1 polymer ?
#
loop_
_entity_poly.entity_id
_entity_poly.type
_entity_poly.pdbx_seq_one_letter_code
_entity_poly.pdbx_strand_id
1 'polypeptide(L)'
;MIKKRISLVLSMLVVIMLAAACSSSTTSKEEKEKETGKNENSSVEIKVDNAEYTLPSEYDNVSEDQLVLKIDVEMTNKRKETIDIEPPSFALYQGDTKATEGEPEDYKQKLEYTRLTEGKKIKGSLFYIVDKGEQYQLVYTPLAYGDKEEDPIEIEIDGADEKLLKTADKLQDPAKALSAYLDILFYNVDNPRFEKLTGEKKETLLEEFDAAIIEGFSSATYMSEDQLDQKVVVSLVNSMKAAFKEKVGATTITKTSNGKEAIVELKGKPLDVPSLQPILEQEMEKFITSNPNATEAEALNFVFEKMGNEFKNVTTAEEVIVEIQMVKHGEDQWKIDPDDYRSEDIATPFVKFY
;
A
#
# COMPACT_ATOMS: atom_id res chain seq x y z
N MET A 1 18.25 38.65 -8.43
CA MET A 1 17.24 37.74 -9.03
C MET A 1 17.69 36.27 -8.91
N ILE A 2 18.90 35.92 -9.27
CA ILE A 2 19.43 34.54 -9.27
C ILE A 2 19.34 33.86 -7.88
N LYS A 3 19.71 34.55 -6.79
CA LYS A 3 19.61 33.98 -5.41
C LYS A 3 18.19 33.56 -5.01
N LYS A 4 17.15 34.29 -5.45
CA LYS A 4 15.75 33.90 -5.19
C LYS A 4 15.32 32.68 -6.01
N ARG A 5 15.88 32.47 -7.19
CA ARG A 5 15.56 31.34 -8.06
C ARG A 5 16.22 30.04 -7.59
N ILE A 6 17.39 30.11 -6.98
CA ILE A 6 18.05 28.91 -6.41
C ILE A 6 17.30 28.39 -5.20
N SER A 7 16.82 29.28 -4.33
CA SER A 7 15.95 28.87 -3.22
C SER A 7 14.65 28.22 -3.71
N LEU A 8 14.12 28.71 -4.85
CA LEU A 8 12.93 28.15 -5.49
C LEU A 8 13.21 26.80 -6.16
N VAL A 9 14.35 26.65 -6.83
CA VAL A 9 14.77 25.38 -7.46
C VAL A 9 15.02 24.30 -6.42
N LEU A 10 15.60 24.64 -5.27
CA LEU A 10 15.81 23.70 -4.18
C LEU A 10 14.48 23.20 -3.58
N SER A 11 13.48 24.07 -3.50
CA SER A 11 12.15 23.70 -3.01
C SER A 11 11.26 23.01 -4.06
N MET A 12 11.60 23.09 -5.35
CA MET A 12 10.78 22.61 -6.46
C MET A 12 11.29 21.30 -7.10
N LEU A 13 12.50 20.85 -6.71
CA LEU A 13 13.09 19.59 -7.19
C LEU A 13 12.22 18.36 -6.94
N VAL A 14 11.16 18.53 -6.23
CA VAL A 14 10.30 17.50 -5.66
C VAL A 14 8.94 17.40 -6.30
N VAL A 15 8.40 18.48 -6.82
CA VAL A 15 7.06 18.50 -7.43
C VAL A 15 7.01 17.71 -8.76
N ILE A 16 8.17 17.29 -9.27
CA ILE A 16 8.34 16.75 -10.61
C ILE A 16 8.07 15.25 -10.73
N MET A 17 7.98 14.51 -9.63
CA MET A 17 7.92 13.04 -9.68
C MET A 17 6.53 12.45 -9.92
N LEU A 18 5.50 13.24 -10.24
CA LEU A 18 4.10 12.83 -10.07
C LEU A 18 3.24 12.70 -11.33
N ALA A 19 3.78 12.90 -12.53
CA ALA A 19 2.93 13.04 -13.71
C ALA A 19 2.94 11.89 -14.72
N ALA A 20 3.25 10.66 -14.33
CA ALA A 20 3.32 9.57 -15.30
C ALA A 20 2.64 8.28 -14.82
N ALA A 21 1.32 8.25 -14.83
CA ALA A 21 0.58 6.98 -14.86
C ALA A 21 -0.82 7.19 -15.43
N CYS A 22 -1.05 6.85 -16.67
CA CYS A 22 -2.39 6.77 -17.26
C CYS A 22 -2.64 5.52 -18.06
N SER A 23 -3.73 4.86 -17.70
CA SER A 23 -4.75 4.23 -18.54
C SER A 23 -4.51 2.89 -19.23
N SER A 24 -5.26 1.88 -18.80
CA SER A 24 -6.31 1.25 -19.64
C SER A 24 -7.04 0.11 -18.92
N SER A 25 -8.35 0.04 -19.11
CA SER A 25 -9.30 -0.90 -18.52
C SER A 25 -9.40 -2.21 -19.29
N THR A 26 -9.58 -3.37 -18.64
CA THR A 26 -10.34 -4.49 -19.18
C THR A 26 -10.82 -5.50 -18.11
N THR A 27 -11.92 -6.11 -18.38
CA THR A 27 -12.94 -6.87 -17.65
C THR A 27 -12.52 -8.27 -17.17
N SER A 28 -12.98 -8.68 -15.99
CA SER A 28 -12.77 -9.98 -15.34
C SER A 28 -13.82 -11.04 -15.69
N LYS A 29 -13.44 -12.33 -15.60
CA LYS A 29 -14.31 -13.53 -15.63
C LYS A 29 -14.19 -14.31 -14.32
N GLU A 30 -15.33 -14.75 -13.82
CA GLU A 30 -15.51 -15.55 -12.60
C GLU A 30 -15.20 -17.05 -12.81
N GLU A 31 -14.58 -17.70 -11.82
CA GLU A 31 -14.48 -19.16 -11.67
C GLU A 31 -15.06 -19.65 -10.34
N LYS A 32 -15.64 -20.88 -10.37
CA LYS A 32 -16.47 -21.51 -9.34
C LYS A 32 -15.65 -22.28 -8.30
N GLU A 33 -16.07 -22.14 -7.04
CA GLU A 33 -15.47 -22.73 -5.84
C GLU A 33 -15.94 -24.15 -5.47
N LYS A 34 -15.09 -24.84 -4.67
CA LYS A 34 -15.35 -26.14 -4.03
C LYS A 34 -15.76 -25.97 -2.55
N GLU A 35 -16.71 -26.76 -2.12
CA GLU A 35 -17.33 -26.77 -0.78
C GLU A 35 -16.36 -27.28 0.32
N THR A 36 -16.33 -26.57 1.47
CA THR A 36 -15.73 -27.04 2.72
C THR A 36 -16.80 -27.12 3.81
N GLY A 37 -16.96 -28.31 4.38
CA GLY A 37 -17.63 -28.61 5.64
C GLY A 37 -19.11 -28.32 5.77
N LYS A 38 -19.91 -29.34 6.08
CA LYS A 38 -21.31 -29.24 6.52
C LYS A 38 -21.39 -29.66 7.96
N ASN A 39 -21.83 -28.75 8.87
CA ASN A 39 -22.21 -29.13 10.20
C ASN A 39 -23.66 -28.68 10.48
N GLU A 40 -24.49 -29.58 10.96
CA GLU A 40 -25.90 -29.34 11.25
C GLU A 40 -26.29 -29.94 12.59
N ASN A 41 -27.15 -29.27 13.30
CA ASN A 41 -27.96 -29.86 14.38
C ASN A 41 -29.41 -29.95 13.94
N SER A 42 -30.32 -30.30 14.87
CA SER A 42 -31.76 -30.44 14.57
C SER A 42 -32.42 -29.15 14.11
N SER A 43 -31.80 -28.01 14.31
CA SER A 43 -32.40 -26.68 14.15
C SER A 43 -31.79 -25.85 13.05
N VAL A 44 -30.50 -25.91 12.89
CA VAL A 44 -29.72 -25.04 11.99
C VAL A 44 -28.71 -25.85 11.22
N GLU A 45 -28.56 -25.55 9.96
CA GLU A 45 -27.42 -25.97 9.13
C GLU A 45 -26.53 -24.76 8.89
N ILE A 46 -25.23 -24.90 9.18
CA ILE A 46 -24.23 -23.87 8.93
C ILE A 46 -23.21 -24.42 7.92
N LYS A 47 -22.98 -23.67 6.87
CA LYS A 47 -21.98 -23.95 5.86
C LYS A 47 -20.96 -22.81 5.89
N VAL A 48 -19.66 -23.13 6.02
CA VAL A 48 -18.58 -22.21 5.75
C VAL A 48 -18.32 -22.22 4.24
N ASP A 49 -18.67 -21.14 3.56
CA ASP A 49 -18.51 -21.02 2.10
C ASP A 49 -17.05 -20.68 1.76
N ASN A 50 -16.38 -19.84 2.58
CA ASN A 50 -15.00 -19.43 2.38
C ASN A 50 -14.37 -19.02 3.72
N ALA A 51 -13.06 -19.11 3.81
CA ALA A 51 -12.26 -18.48 4.84
C ALA A 51 -11.02 -17.82 4.19
N GLU A 52 -10.70 -16.61 4.63
CA GLU A 52 -9.55 -15.87 4.13
C GLU A 52 -8.94 -14.98 5.22
N TYR A 53 -7.62 -14.81 5.19
CA TYR A 53 -6.98 -13.79 5.99
C TYR A 53 -7.15 -12.42 5.33
N THR A 54 -7.46 -11.41 6.14
CA THR A 54 -7.50 -10.00 5.75
C THR A 54 -6.63 -9.17 6.69
N LEU A 55 -6.29 -7.96 6.27
CA LEU A 55 -5.63 -7.01 7.14
C LEU A 55 -6.59 -6.54 8.24
N PRO A 56 -6.07 -6.23 9.44
CA PRO A 56 -6.85 -5.57 10.47
C PRO A 56 -7.30 -4.19 10.01
N SER A 57 -8.45 -3.74 10.49
CA SER A 57 -8.90 -2.36 10.31
C SER A 57 -8.08 -1.40 11.20
N GLU A 58 -8.19 -0.10 10.96
CA GLU A 58 -7.57 0.91 11.83
C GLU A 58 -8.11 0.92 13.27
N TYR A 59 -9.28 0.29 13.48
CA TYR A 59 -9.94 0.18 14.80
C TYR A 59 -9.56 -1.09 15.55
N ASP A 60 -8.92 -2.05 14.88
CA ASP A 60 -8.49 -3.30 15.51
C ASP A 60 -7.19 -3.11 16.30
N ASN A 61 -7.20 -3.49 17.56
CA ASN A 61 -6.00 -3.51 18.37
C ASN A 61 -5.28 -4.86 18.22
N VAL A 62 -4.36 -4.93 17.29
CA VAL A 62 -3.65 -6.15 16.90
C VAL A 62 -2.14 -6.04 17.15
N SER A 63 -1.49 -7.17 17.40
CA SER A 63 -0.02 -7.28 17.36
C SER A 63 0.47 -7.45 15.91
N GLU A 64 1.77 -7.22 15.68
CA GLU A 64 2.39 -7.28 14.34
C GLU A 64 2.19 -8.61 13.61
N ASP A 65 2.04 -9.72 14.38
CA ASP A 65 1.91 -11.07 13.83
C ASP A 65 0.45 -11.51 13.64
N GLN A 66 -0.53 -10.68 14.08
CA GLN A 66 -1.94 -11.01 13.99
C GLN A 66 -2.58 -10.52 12.70
N LEU A 67 -3.54 -11.28 12.21
CA LEU A 67 -4.39 -10.97 11.07
C LEU A 67 -5.85 -11.11 11.47
N VAL A 68 -6.73 -10.64 10.61
CA VAL A 68 -8.17 -10.92 10.75
C VAL A 68 -8.51 -12.12 9.88
N LEU A 69 -9.12 -13.14 10.48
CA LEU A 69 -9.73 -14.25 9.76
C LEU A 69 -11.17 -13.88 9.44
N LYS A 70 -11.46 -13.68 8.17
CA LYS A 70 -12.80 -13.52 7.63
C LYS A 70 -13.36 -14.89 7.29
N ILE A 71 -14.57 -15.20 7.77
CA ILE A 71 -15.26 -16.47 7.57
C ILE A 71 -16.61 -16.18 6.95
N ASP A 72 -16.81 -16.55 5.69
CA ASP A 72 -18.10 -16.43 5.01
C ASP A 72 -18.98 -17.62 5.36
N VAL A 73 -20.13 -17.35 5.95
CA VAL A 73 -21.07 -18.37 6.40
C VAL A 73 -22.43 -18.27 5.69
N GLU A 74 -23.03 -19.42 5.39
CA GLU A 74 -24.42 -19.56 5.01
C GLU A 74 -25.13 -20.35 6.11
N MET A 75 -26.19 -19.77 6.67
CA MET A 75 -27.04 -20.44 7.68
C MET A 75 -28.42 -20.74 7.12
N THR A 76 -28.93 -21.92 7.42
CA THR A 76 -30.29 -22.35 7.02
C THR A 76 -31.12 -22.74 8.24
N ASN A 77 -32.32 -22.17 8.41
CA ASN A 77 -33.25 -22.62 9.43
C ASN A 77 -33.92 -23.95 8.99
N LYS A 78 -33.70 -25.02 9.77
CA LYS A 78 -34.34 -26.36 9.58
C LYS A 78 -35.61 -26.55 10.39
N ARG A 79 -35.92 -25.64 11.34
CA ARG A 79 -37.10 -25.68 12.16
C ARG A 79 -38.34 -25.11 11.44
N LYS A 80 -39.52 -25.54 11.90
CA LYS A 80 -40.78 -24.91 11.52
C LYS A 80 -40.96 -23.53 12.13
N GLU A 81 -40.39 -23.32 13.31
CA GLU A 81 -40.43 -22.06 14.04
C GLU A 81 -39.41 -21.07 13.43
N THR A 82 -39.72 -19.79 13.53
CA THR A 82 -38.78 -18.72 13.23
C THR A 82 -37.69 -18.72 14.27
N ILE A 83 -36.42 -18.60 13.82
CA ILE A 83 -35.27 -18.46 14.68
C ILE A 83 -34.64 -17.08 14.54
N ASP A 84 -34.09 -16.58 15.62
CA ASP A 84 -33.27 -15.35 15.62
C ASP A 84 -31.81 -15.74 15.42
N ILE A 85 -31.15 -15.11 14.46
CA ILE A 85 -29.72 -15.25 14.20
C ILE A 85 -29.03 -13.98 14.69
N GLU A 86 -28.11 -14.14 15.63
CA GLU A 86 -27.38 -13.05 16.24
C GLU A 86 -25.88 -13.30 16.07
N PRO A 87 -25.08 -12.34 15.55
CA PRO A 87 -23.62 -12.49 15.45
C PRO A 87 -22.95 -12.91 16.77
N PRO A 88 -23.35 -12.42 17.96
CA PRO A 88 -22.78 -12.84 19.24
C PRO A 88 -22.98 -14.32 19.58
N SER A 89 -23.88 -15.03 18.87
CA SER A 89 -24.04 -16.48 19.02
C SER A 89 -22.86 -17.27 18.43
N PHE A 90 -21.97 -16.61 17.71
CA PHE A 90 -20.73 -17.19 17.21
C PHE A 90 -19.55 -16.84 18.10
N ALA A 91 -18.64 -17.78 18.25
CA ALA A 91 -17.34 -17.59 18.86
C ALA A 91 -16.30 -18.35 18.06
N LEU A 92 -15.13 -17.75 17.84
CA LEU A 92 -13.96 -18.44 17.33
C LEU A 92 -13.01 -18.74 18.47
N TYR A 93 -12.48 -19.95 18.49
CA TYR A 93 -11.45 -20.36 19.45
C TYR A 93 -10.18 -20.71 18.70
N GLN A 94 -9.05 -20.33 19.30
CA GLN A 94 -7.71 -20.72 18.92
C GLN A 94 -7.14 -21.51 20.09
N GLY A 95 -7.11 -22.84 19.96
CA GLY A 95 -6.94 -23.73 21.11
C GLY A 95 -8.07 -23.49 22.15
N ASP A 96 -7.69 -23.23 23.40
CA ASP A 96 -8.63 -22.95 24.49
C ASP A 96 -8.99 -21.46 24.64
N THR A 97 -8.42 -20.59 23.77
CA THR A 97 -8.58 -19.15 23.90
C THR A 97 -9.60 -18.62 22.88
N LYS A 98 -10.61 -17.91 23.38
CA LYS A 98 -11.57 -17.21 22.53
C LYS A 98 -10.91 -16.04 21.81
N ALA A 99 -10.98 -16.03 20.48
CA ALA A 99 -10.50 -14.94 19.65
C ALA A 99 -11.35 -13.68 19.84
N THR A 100 -10.72 -12.52 19.71
CA THR A 100 -11.41 -11.22 19.71
C THR A 100 -12.11 -11.01 18.37
N GLU A 101 -13.32 -10.44 18.38
CA GLU A 101 -13.97 -10.03 17.14
C GLU A 101 -13.17 -8.90 16.47
N GLY A 102 -12.96 -9.01 15.16
CA GLY A 102 -12.39 -7.97 14.33
C GLY A 102 -13.48 -7.14 13.64
N GLU A 103 -13.09 -5.98 13.14
CA GLU A 103 -13.99 -5.11 12.41
C GLU A 103 -13.75 -5.21 10.90
N PRO A 104 -14.82 -5.34 10.07
CA PRO A 104 -14.67 -5.33 8.62
C PRO A 104 -14.40 -3.92 8.10
N GLU A 105 -13.62 -3.81 7.04
CA GLU A 105 -13.46 -2.56 6.30
C GLU A 105 -14.80 -2.12 5.63
N ASP A 106 -15.59 -3.10 5.13
CA ASP A 106 -16.95 -2.89 4.62
C ASP A 106 -17.97 -3.61 5.50
N TYR A 107 -18.67 -2.85 6.33
CA TYR A 107 -19.70 -3.35 7.25
C TYR A 107 -20.87 -4.08 6.56
N LYS A 108 -21.10 -3.87 5.26
CA LYS A 108 -22.14 -4.57 4.50
C LYS A 108 -21.88 -6.06 4.35
N GLN A 109 -20.63 -6.50 4.58
CA GLN A 109 -20.27 -7.91 4.52
C GLN A 109 -20.55 -8.64 5.84
N LYS A 110 -20.65 -7.92 6.96
CA LYS A 110 -20.82 -8.51 8.29
C LYS A 110 -22.16 -9.25 8.37
N LEU A 111 -22.15 -10.44 8.98
CA LEU A 111 -23.38 -11.15 9.30
C LEU A 111 -24.26 -10.26 10.19
N GLU A 112 -25.48 -9.99 9.76
CA GLU A 112 -26.40 -9.12 10.45
C GLU A 112 -27.40 -9.92 11.28
N TYR A 113 -27.93 -9.30 12.36
CA TYR A 113 -29.08 -9.82 13.06
C TYR A 113 -30.28 -10.00 12.10
N THR A 114 -30.86 -11.19 12.11
CA THR A 114 -32.04 -11.46 11.28
C THR A 114 -32.92 -12.53 11.86
N ARG A 115 -34.19 -12.58 11.39
CA ARG A 115 -35.14 -13.63 11.67
C ARG A 115 -35.35 -14.54 10.46
N LEU A 116 -35.07 -15.83 10.63
CA LEU A 116 -35.22 -16.82 9.59
C LEU A 116 -36.45 -17.69 9.86
N THR A 117 -37.39 -17.68 8.93
CA THR A 117 -38.49 -18.66 8.90
C THR A 117 -38.03 -19.99 8.32
N GLU A 118 -38.84 -21.05 8.45
CA GLU A 118 -38.55 -22.41 7.97
C GLU A 118 -37.94 -22.40 6.54
N GLY A 119 -36.82 -23.08 6.36
CA GLY A 119 -36.13 -23.27 5.07
C GLY A 119 -35.49 -22.02 4.50
N LYS A 120 -35.53 -20.88 5.18
CA LYS A 120 -34.82 -19.65 4.72
C LYS A 120 -33.39 -19.64 5.12
N LYS A 121 -32.57 -18.87 4.35
CA LYS A 121 -31.15 -18.77 4.48
C LYS A 121 -30.71 -17.32 4.67
N ILE A 122 -29.60 -17.15 5.36
CA ILE A 122 -28.83 -15.89 5.40
C ILE A 122 -27.37 -16.18 5.07
N LYS A 123 -26.71 -15.21 4.44
CA LYS A 123 -25.26 -15.18 4.24
C LYS A 123 -24.68 -13.93 4.87
N GLY A 124 -23.46 -14.06 5.34
CA GLY A 124 -22.68 -12.95 5.86
C GLY A 124 -21.32 -13.42 6.31
N SER A 125 -20.46 -12.49 6.69
CA SER A 125 -19.10 -12.77 7.12
C SER A 125 -18.93 -12.51 8.61
N LEU A 126 -18.12 -13.33 9.25
CA LEU A 126 -17.64 -13.18 10.62
C LEU A 126 -16.16 -12.79 10.55
N PHE A 127 -15.69 -11.96 11.48
CA PHE A 127 -14.33 -11.42 11.50
C PHE A 127 -13.73 -11.64 12.88
N TYR A 128 -12.56 -12.26 12.94
CA TYR A 128 -11.86 -12.54 14.20
C TYR A 128 -10.37 -12.25 14.08
N ILE A 129 -9.79 -11.61 15.09
CA ILE A 129 -8.35 -11.39 15.23
C ILE A 129 -7.70 -12.69 15.67
N VAL A 130 -6.73 -13.19 14.90
CA VAL A 130 -6.11 -14.50 15.09
C VAL A 130 -4.60 -14.45 14.80
N ASP A 131 -3.86 -15.41 15.38
CA ASP A 131 -2.49 -15.70 14.99
C ASP A 131 -2.51 -16.59 13.74
N LYS A 132 -1.78 -16.19 12.69
CA LYS A 132 -1.77 -16.87 11.40
C LYS A 132 -1.28 -18.31 11.50
N GLY A 133 -1.98 -19.24 10.85
CA GLY A 133 -1.52 -20.61 10.65
C GLY A 133 -1.89 -21.58 11.76
N GLU A 134 -2.63 -21.14 12.76
CA GLU A 134 -3.11 -21.98 13.86
C GLU A 134 -4.37 -22.75 13.47
N GLN A 135 -4.78 -23.69 14.34
CA GLN A 135 -6.07 -24.37 14.22
C GLN A 135 -7.16 -23.54 14.90
N TYR A 136 -8.28 -23.36 14.20
CA TYR A 136 -9.40 -22.59 14.72
C TYR A 136 -10.65 -23.47 14.81
N GLN A 137 -11.47 -23.18 15.82
CA GLN A 137 -12.79 -23.79 15.99
C GLN A 137 -13.86 -22.70 16.03
N LEU A 138 -14.70 -22.66 15.00
CA LEU A 138 -15.89 -21.80 14.99
C LEU A 138 -17.03 -22.51 15.69
N VAL A 139 -17.53 -21.91 16.76
CA VAL A 139 -18.64 -22.44 17.57
C VAL A 139 -19.85 -21.54 17.42
N TYR A 140 -20.98 -22.13 17.03
CA TYR A 140 -22.29 -21.49 17.06
C TYR A 140 -23.10 -22.08 18.20
N THR A 141 -23.55 -21.22 19.12
CA THR A 141 -24.42 -21.59 20.23
C THR A 141 -25.83 -21.06 19.98
N PRO A 142 -26.79 -21.93 19.65
CA PRO A 142 -28.17 -21.48 19.42
C PRO A 142 -28.76 -20.81 20.66
N LEU A 143 -29.59 -19.80 20.46
CA LEU A 143 -30.40 -19.25 21.55
C LEU A 143 -31.38 -20.30 22.03
N ALA A 144 -31.49 -20.49 23.36
CA ALA A 144 -32.44 -21.41 23.95
C ALA A 144 -33.88 -20.93 23.69
N TYR A 145 -34.70 -21.78 23.06
CA TYR A 145 -36.12 -21.52 22.87
C TYR A 145 -36.92 -22.40 23.83
N GLY A 146 -37.42 -21.81 24.90
CA GLY A 146 -38.13 -22.51 25.96
C GLY A 146 -37.18 -23.34 26.84
N ASP A 147 -37.63 -24.54 27.26
CA ASP A 147 -36.86 -25.43 28.15
C ASP A 147 -35.87 -26.37 27.42
N LYS A 148 -35.66 -26.15 26.12
CA LYS A 148 -34.74 -26.99 25.31
C LYS A 148 -33.46 -26.22 24.98
N GLU A 149 -32.37 -26.67 25.58
CA GLU A 149 -31.03 -26.35 25.12
C GLU A 149 -30.72 -27.22 23.90
N GLU A 150 -30.06 -26.63 22.90
CA GLU A 150 -29.54 -27.35 21.73
C GLU A 150 -28.02 -27.41 21.81
N ASP A 151 -27.48 -28.50 21.29
CA ASP A 151 -26.06 -28.71 21.23
C ASP A 151 -25.41 -27.63 20.33
N PRO A 152 -24.26 -27.05 20.71
CA PRO A 152 -23.52 -26.18 19.86
C PRO A 152 -23.10 -26.87 18.55
N ILE A 153 -22.92 -26.09 17.49
CA ILE A 153 -22.34 -26.54 16.23
C ILE A 153 -20.88 -26.08 16.23
N GLU A 154 -19.97 -27.02 16.08
CA GLU A 154 -18.53 -26.80 16.07
C GLU A 154 -17.96 -27.09 14.68
N ILE A 155 -17.21 -26.14 14.11
CA ILE A 155 -16.63 -26.23 12.77
C ILE A 155 -15.13 -25.96 12.88
N GLU A 156 -14.33 -26.96 12.51
CA GLU A 156 -12.88 -26.83 12.46
C GLU A 156 -12.44 -26.10 11.20
N ILE A 157 -11.49 -25.15 11.35
CA ILE A 157 -10.87 -24.42 10.27
C ILE A 157 -9.35 -24.56 10.42
N ASP A 158 -8.73 -25.19 9.44
CA ASP A 158 -7.27 -25.34 9.41
C ASP A 158 -6.60 -24.07 8.91
N GLY A 159 -6.08 -23.26 9.83
CA GLY A 159 -5.36 -22.02 9.49
C GLY A 159 -4.05 -22.24 8.74
N ALA A 160 -3.51 -23.48 8.79
CA ALA A 160 -2.33 -23.86 8.02
C ALA A 160 -2.66 -24.41 6.62
N ASP A 161 -3.93 -24.46 6.23
CA ASP A 161 -4.32 -24.85 4.87
C ASP A 161 -3.62 -23.97 3.83
N GLU A 162 -3.08 -24.60 2.79
CA GLU A 162 -2.29 -23.91 1.76
C GLU A 162 -3.07 -22.79 1.06
N LYS A 163 -4.37 -23.00 0.81
CA LYS A 163 -5.23 -22.00 0.17
C LYS A 163 -5.41 -20.80 1.10
N LEU A 164 -5.63 -21.05 2.39
CA LEU A 164 -5.83 -20.00 3.38
C LEU A 164 -4.53 -19.20 3.60
N LEU A 165 -3.37 -19.87 3.73
CA LEU A 165 -2.07 -19.19 3.82
C LEU A 165 -1.75 -18.32 2.60
N LYS A 166 -2.15 -18.73 1.39
CA LYS A 166 -1.99 -17.92 0.18
C LYS A 166 -2.75 -16.60 0.24
N THR A 167 -3.88 -16.51 0.95
CA THR A 167 -4.57 -15.24 1.14
C THR A 167 -3.72 -14.28 1.95
N ALA A 168 -3.11 -14.75 3.05
CA ALA A 168 -2.18 -13.95 3.86
C ALA A 168 -0.96 -13.46 3.07
N ASP A 169 -0.37 -14.32 2.24
CA ASP A 169 0.81 -13.98 1.43
C ASP A 169 0.52 -12.86 0.42
N LYS A 170 -0.72 -12.75 -0.05
CA LYS A 170 -1.17 -11.72 -0.99
C LYS A 170 -1.45 -10.37 -0.34
N LEU A 171 -1.65 -10.31 0.97
CA LEU A 171 -1.97 -9.06 1.68
C LEU A 171 -0.89 -7.99 1.50
N GLN A 172 0.37 -8.41 1.32
CA GLN A 172 1.50 -7.51 1.11
C GLN A 172 1.85 -7.29 -0.37
N ASP A 173 1.04 -7.76 -1.31
CA ASP A 173 1.32 -7.55 -2.75
C ASP A 173 1.26 -6.08 -3.16
N PRO A 174 0.36 -5.21 -2.63
CA PRO A 174 0.41 -3.77 -2.86
C PRO A 174 1.75 -3.16 -2.41
N ALA A 175 2.22 -3.49 -1.21
CA ALA A 175 3.50 -3.00 -0.68
C ALA A 175 4.70 -3.50 -1.51
N LYS A 176 4.67 -4.76 -1.97
CA LYS A 176 5.70 -5.30 -2.87
C LYS A 176 5.72 -4.58 -4.22
N ALA A 177 4.54 -4.24 -4.76
CA ALA A 177 4.43 -3.46 -5.99
C ALA A 177 4.99 -2.04 -5.81
N LEU A 178 4.61 -1.34 -4.73
CA LEU A 178 5.17 -0.03 -4.40
C LEU A 178 6.70 -0.10 -4.25
N SER A 179 7.22 -1.08 -3.49
CA SER A 179 8.67 -1.29 -3.36
C SER A 179 9.36 -1.46 -4.72
N ALA A 180 8.71 -2.14 -5.68
CA ALA A 180 9.26 -2.30 -7.02
C ALA A 180 9.31 -0.98 -7.82
N TYR A 181 8.33 -0.07 -7.64
CA TYR A 181 8.42 1.30 -8.17
C TYR A 181 9.60 2.05 -7.55
N LEU A 182 9.79 1.98 -6.23
CA LEU A 182 10.88 2.65 -5.54
C LEU A 182 12.25 2.16 -6.01
N ASP A 183 12.40 0.85 -6.21
CA ASP A 183 13.63 0.26 -6.75
C ASP A 183 14.03 0.90 -8.07
N ILE A 184 13.09 1.05 -8.99
CA ILE A 184 13.33 1.56 -10.33
C ILE A 184 13.49 3.09 -10.34
N LEU A 185 12.54 3.80 -9.74
CA LEU A 185 12.45 5.25 -9.85
C LEU A 185 13.42 5.97 -8.92
N PHE A 186 13.58 5.49 -7.68
CA PHE A 186 14.33 6.19 -6.65
C PHE A 186 15.72 5.58 -6.39
N TYR A 187 15.88 4.28 -6.52
CA TYR A 187 17.14 3.61 -6.20
C TYR A 187 17.99 3.25 -7.43
N ASN A 188 17.43 3.38 -8.63
CA ASN A 188 18.06 2.93 -9.87
C ASN A 188 18.53 1.46 -9.77
N VAL A 189 17.68 0.60 -9.18
CA VAL A 189 17.91 -0.83 -9.01
C VAL A 189 16.97 -1.58 -9.91
N ASP A 190 17.51 -2.57 -10.63
CA ASP A 190 16.67 -3.44 -11.44
C ASP A 190 15.83 -4.37 -10.56
N ASN A 191 14.51 -4.40 -10.79
CA ASN A 191 13.60 -5.32 -10.12
C ASN A 191 12.96 -6.25 -11.16
N PRO A 192 13.42 -7.52 -11.28
CA PRO A 192 12.93 -8.44 -12.30
C PRO A 192 11.46 -8.85 -12.12
N ARG A 193 10.84 -8.50 -10.99
CA ARG A 193 9.43 -8.76 -10.70
C ARG A 193 8.54 -7.54 -10.97
N PHE A 194 9.11 -6.39 -11.34
CA PHE A 194 8.36 -5.14 -11.51
C PHE A 194 7.14 -5.32 -12.40
N GLU A 195 7.35 -5.78 -13.65
CA GLU A 195 6.25 -5.94 -14.61
C GLU A 195 5.21 -6.98 -14.14
N LYS A 196 5.64 -8.02 -13.43
CA LYS A 196 4.72 -9.01 -12.85
C LYS A 196 3.87 -8.40 -11.73
N LEU A 197 4.45 -7.58 -10.88
CA LEU A 197 3.78 -6.98 -9.73
C LEU A 197 2.87 -5.82 -10.10
N THR A 198 3.26 -5.04 -11.12
CA THR A 198 2.57 -3.79 -11.49
C THR A 198 1.75 -3.90 -12.77
N GLY A 199 2.11 -4.81 -13.69
CA GLY A 199 1.55 -4.88 -15.03
C GLY A 199 2.05 -3.79 -15.98
N GLU A 200 3.01 -2.95 -15.54
CA GLU A 200 3.59 -1.88 -16.33
C GLU A 200 4.93 -2.28 -16.92
N LYS A 201 5.28 -1.70 -18.06
CA LYS A 201 6.58 -1.89 -18.67
C LYS A 201 7.60 -0.94 -18.06
N LYS A 202 8.71 -1.50 -17.60
CA LYS A 202 9.79 -0.73 -16.98
C LYS A 202 10.34 0.38 -17.88
N GLU A 203 10.55 0.06 -19.17
CA GLU A 203 11.10 1.01 -20.14
C GLU A 203 10.18 2.24 -20.29
N THR A 204 8.87 2.00 -20.43
CA THR A 204 7.88 3.09 -20.56
C THR A 204 7.85 3.96 -19.31
N LEU A 205 7.84 3.34 -18.12
CA LEU A 205 7.87 4.08 -16.86
C LEU A 205 9.11 4.96 -16.73
N LEU A 206 10.29 4.46 -17.12
CA LEU A 206 11.52 5.24 -17.08
C LEU A 206 11.53 6.38 -18.08
N GLU A 207 11.05 6.17 -19.31
CA GLU A 207 10.92 7.21 -20.33
C GLU A 207 10.00 8.35 -19.85
N GLU A 208 8.85 8.01 -19.28
CA GLU A 208 7.89 8.97 -18.74
C GLU A 208 8.47 9.74 -17.55
N PHE A 209 9.15 9.03 -16.65
CA PHE A 209 9.80 9.61 -15.49
C PHE A 209 10.92 10.58 -15.87
N ASP A 210 11.80 10.20 -16.82
CA ASP A 210 12.88 11.04 -17.29
C ASP A 210 12.36 12.30 -17.99
N ALA A 211 11.27 12.17 -18.80
CA ALA A 211 10.61 13.29 -19.42
C ALA A 211 10.01 14.26 -18.37
N ALA A 212 9.31 13.73 -17.37
CA ALA A 212 8.75 14.51 -16.29
C ALA A 212 9.83 15.26 -15.48
N ILE A 213 10.96 14.64 -15.23
CA ILE A 213 12.11 15.29 -14.58
C ILE A 213 12.61 16.49 -15.40
N ILE A 214 12.84 16.33 -16.71
CA ILE A 214 13.33 17.40 -17.56
C ILE A 214 12.33 18.56 -17.61
N GLU A 215 11.05 18.26 -17.81
CA GLU A 215 9.98 19.25 -17.81
C GLU A 215 9.93 20.02 -16.50
N GLY A 216 10.05 19.35 -15.41
CA GLY A 216 10.01 19.99 -14.11
C GLY A 216 11.24 20.85 -13.83
N PHE A 217 12.45 20.43 -14.17
CA PHE A 217 13.63 21.31 -14.10
C PHE A 217 13.43 22.54 -14.99
N SER A 218 12.93 22.37 -16.19
CA SER A 218 12.58 23.46 -17.11
C SER A 218 11.60 24.44 -16.46
N SER A 219 10.51 23.93 -15.91
CA SER A 219 9.48 24.74 -15.23
C SER A 219 10.04 25.44 -13.98
N ALA A 220 10.82 24.75 -13.16
CA ALA A 220 11.40 25.29 -11.93
C ALA A 220 12.42 26.41 -12.18
N THR A 221 13.19 26.30 -13.25
CA THR A 221 14.23 27.26 -13.60
C THR A 221 13.74 28.39 -14.51
N TYR A 222 12.52 28.25 -15.06
CA TYR A 222 11.99 29.10 -16.14
C TYR A 222 12.91 29.12 -17.38
N MET A 223 13.60 28.00 -17.62
CA MET A 223 14.44 27.79 -18.80
C MET A 223 13.77 26.82 -19.74
N SER A 224 14.01 27.03 -21.03
CA SER A 224 13.62 26.04 -22.02
C SER A 224 14.57 24.81 -21.97
N GLU A 225 14.09 23.66 -22.41
CA GLU A 225 14.84 22.40 -22.37
C GLU A 225 16.18 22.49 -23.13
N ASP A 226 16.28 23.33 -24.18
CA ASP A 226 17.50 23.56 -24.95
C ASP A 226 18.55 24.43 -24.22
N GLN A 227 18.15 25.13 -23.16
CA GLN A 227 19.04 25.93 -22.30
C GLN A 227 19.60 25.10 -21.11
N LEU A 228 18.96 23.99 -20.79
CA LEU A 228 19.44 23.04 -19.76
C LEU A 228 20.40 22.05 -20.40
N ASP A 229 21.59 21.88 -19.82
CA ASP A 229 22.44 20.75 -20.21
C ASP A 229 21.86 19.45 -19.65
N GLN A 230 21.15 18.70 -20.51
CA GLN A 230 20.50 17.44 -20.14
C GLN A 230 21.50 16.44 -19.50
N LYS A 231 22.78 16.47 -19.86
CA LYS A 231 23.78 15.60 -19.24
C LYS A 231 24.02 15.98 -17.78
N VAL A 232 24.00 17.28 -17.48
CA VAL A 232 24.15 17.79 -16.11
C VAL A 232 22.93 17.39 -15.28
N VAL A 233 21.72 17.56 -15.83
CA VAL A 233 20.46 17.15 -15.16
C VAL A 233 20.45 15.65 -14.89
N VAL A 234 20.74 14.82 -15.88
CA VAL A 234 20.82 13.35 -15.73
C VAL A 234 21.90 12.95 -14.70
N SER A 235 23.05 13.60 -14.70
CA SER A 235 24.11 13.36 -13.72
C SER A 235 23.66 13.71 -12.29
N LEU A 236 22.97 14.84 -12.14
CA LEU A 236 22.39 15.27 -10.86
C LEU A 236 21.40 14.25 -10.32
N VAL A 237 20.44 13.80 -11.16
CA VAL A 237 19.43 12.79 -10.80
C VAL A 237 20.09 11.47 -10.41
N ASN A 238 21.09 11.02 -11.17
CA ASN A 238 21.83 9.79 -10.84
C ASN A 238 22.58 9.91 -9.51
N SER A 239 23.17 11.07 -9.21
CA SER A 239 23.85 11.31 -7.93
C SER A 239 22.85 11.29 -6.76
N MET A 240 21.65 11.86 -6.97
CA MET A 240 20.56 11.85 -5.99
C MET A 240 20.06 10.41 -5.75
N LYS A 241 19.79 9.64 -6.81
CA LYS A 241 19.39 8.22 -6.70
C LYS A 241 20.46 7.37 -5.98
N ALA A 242 21.74 7.64 -6.24
CA ALA A 242 22.85 6.97 -5.53
C ALA A 242 22.81 7.29 -4.03
N ALA A 243 22.58 8.55 -3.66
CA ALA A 243 22.44 8.96 -2.26
C ALA A 243 21.20 8.35 -1.59
N PHE A 244 20.07 8.25 -2.29
CA PHE A 244 18.89 7.55 -1.79
C PHE A 244 19.19 6.10 -1.47
N LYS A 245 19.83 5.39 -2.42
CA LYS A 245 20.19 3.98 -2.23
C LYS A 245 21.11 3.76 -1.04
N GLU A 246 22.04 4.68 -0.78
CA GLU A 246 23.01 4.57 0.32
C GLU A 246 22.43 4.95 1.68
N LYS A 247 21.54 5.97 1.72
CA LYS A 247 21.18 6.66 2.96
C LYS A 247 19.70 6.57 3.32
N VAL A 248 18.81 6.48 2.33
CA VAL A 248 17.36 6.41 2.55
C VAL A 248 16.94 4.96 2.52
N GLY A 249 16.72 4.37 3.68
CA GLY A 249 16.23 3.00 3.84
C GLY A 249 14.69 2.97 3.85
N ALA A 250 14.04 3.26 2.72
CA ALA A 250 12.58 3.25 2.68
C ALA A 250 12.01 1.83 2.81
N THR A 251 10.92 1.71 3.56
CA THR A 251 10.16 0.47 3.76
C THR A 251 8.70 0.68 3.42
N THR A 252 8.04 -0.38 2.96
CA THR A 252 6.64 -0.36 2.57
C THR A 252 5.88 -1.46 3.30
N ILE A 253 4.67 -1.15 3.77
CA ILE A 253 3.76 -2.13 4.37
C ILE A 253 2.32 -1.81 3.97
N THR A 254 1.56 -2.83 3.54
CA THR A 254 0.13 -2.65 3.28
C THR A 254 -0.62 -2.54 4.60
N LYS A 255 -1.31 -1.42 4.81
CA LYS A 255 -2.10 -1.15 6.02
C LYS A 255 -3.53 -1.65 5.90
N THR A 256 -4.18 -1.31 4.78
CA THR A 256 -5.55 -1.73 4.49
C THR A 256 -5.67 -2.19 3.04
N SER A 257 -6.62 -3.08 2.77
CA SER A 257 -6.94 -3.50 1.41
C SER A 257 -8.34 -4.11 1.35
N ASN A 258 -9.16 -3.60 0.44
CA ASN A 258 -10.48 -4.14 0.13
C ASN A 258 -10.45 -5.09 -1.10
N GLY A 259 -9.26 -5.48 -1.55
CA GLY A 259 -9.05 -6.34 -2.72
C GLY A 259 -9.10 -5.63 -4.07
N LYS A 260 -9.48 -4.34 -4.12
CA LYS A 260 -9.46 -3.47 -5.31
C LYS A 260 -8.56 -2.26 -5.11
N GLU A 261 -8.53 -1.74 -3.90
CA GLU A 261 -7.75 -0.60 -3.45
C GLU A 261 -6.98 -1.01 -2.20
N ALA A 262 -5.84 -0.39 -1.97
CA ALA A 262 -5.03 -0.62 -0.79
C ALA A 262 -4.30 0.67 -0.38
N ILE A 263 -4.15 0.86 0.92
CA ILE A 263 -3.29 1.89 1.50
C ILE A 263 -1.97 1.22 1.86
N VAL A 264 -0.88 1.76 1.33
CA VAL A 264 0.47 1.32 1.66
C VAL A 264 1.18 2.43 2.41
N GLU A 265 1.60 2.12 3.63
CA GLU A 265 2.50 2.99 4.39
C GLU A 265 3.89 2.92 3.76
N LEU A 266 4.44 4.08 3.43
CA LEU A 266 5.80 4.28 2.96
C LEU A 266 6.56 5.11 4.00
N LYS A 267 7.64 4.55 4.52
CA LYS A 267 8.42 5.11 5.60
C LYS A 267 9.88 5.25 5.17
N GLY A 268 10.50 6.40 5.44
CA GLY A 268 11.90 6.62 5.11
C GLY A 268 12.52 7.80 5.86
N LYS A 269 13.85 7.92 5.76
CA LYS A 269 14.61 9.04 6.32
C LYS A 269 15.09 9.94 5.19
N PRO A 270 14.38 11.03 4.88
CA PRO A 270 14.67 11.85 3.70
C PRO A 270 16.05 12.53 3.79
N LEU A 271 16.68 12.76 2.66
CA LEU A 271 17.89 13.59 2.57
C LEU A 271 17.55 15.04 2.94
N ASP A 272 18.37 15.67 3.80
CA ASP A 272 18.24 17.07 4.19
C ASP A 272 18.87 17.98 3.13
N VAL A 273 18.28 18.01 1.92
CA VAL A 273 18.76 18.79 0.77
C VAL A 273 18.83 20.30 1.06
N PRO A 274 17.93 20.93 1.83
CA PRO A 274 18.07 22.33 2.24
C PRO A 274 19.40 22.65 2.92
N SER A 275 20.05 21.70 3.58
CA SER A 275 21.38 21.89 4.18
C SER A 275 22.48 22.24 3.18
N LEU A 276 22.28 21.95 1.88
CA LEU A 276 23.19 22.31 0.80
C LEU A 276 23.12 23.79 0.41
N GLN A 277 22.01 24.48 0.72
CA GLN A 277 21.77 25.84 0.24
C GLN A 277 22.94 26.82 0.53
N PRO A 278 23.51 26.91 1.76
CA PRO A 278 24.62 27.83 2.01
C PRO A 278 25.89 27.52 1.19
N ILE A 279 26.14 26.23 0.95
CA ILE A 279 27.30 25.76 0.17
C ILE A 279 27.11 26.16 -1.30
N LEU A 280 25.93 25.87 -1.87
CA LEU A 280 25.62 26.18 -3.26
C LEU A 280 25.58 27.67 -3.53
N GLU A 281 25.06 28.49 -2.60
CA GLU A 281 25.10 29.96 -2.69
C GLU A 281 26.53 30.51 -2.72
N GLN A 282 27.40 29.99 -1.86
CA GLN A 282 28.81 30.39 -1.82
C GLN A 282 29.55 30.00 -3.11
N GLU A 283 29.34 28.79 -3.58
CA GLU A 283 29.98 28.30 -4.83
C GLU A 283 29.48 29.11 -6.05
N MET A 284 28.23 29.46 -6.11
CA MET A 284 27.66 30.30 -7.15
C MET A 284 28.25 31.72 -7.12
N GLU A 285 28.39 32.34 -5.93
CA GLU A 285 29.02 33.66 -5.81
C GLU A 285 30.49 33.67 -6.34
N LYS A 286 31.23 32.61 -6.02
CA LYS A 286 32.59 32.42 -6.55
C LYS A 286 32.59 32.26 -8.07
N PHE A 287 31.63 31.46 -8.61
CA PHE A 287 31.54 31.24 -10.05
C PHE A 287 31.24 32.55 -10.80
N ILE A 288 30.23 33.31 -10.37
CA ILE A 288 29.83 34.58 -10.99
C ILE A 288 30.97 35.61 -10.89
N THR A 289 31.68 35.67 -9.76
CA THR A 289 32.82 36.59 -9.58
C THR A 289 33.98 36.25 -10.52
N SER A 290 34.20 34.96 -10.74
CA SER A 290 35.27 34.47 -11.64
C SER A 290 34.89 34.50 -13.12
N ASN A 291 33.57 34.54 -13.42
CA ASN A 291 33.01 34.50 -14.76
C ASN A 291 31.99 35.63 -14.95
N PRO A 292 32.40 36.90 -15.01
CA PRO A 292 31.47 38.03 -15.00
C PRO A 292 30.55 38.10 -16.24
N ASN A 293 30.88 37.37 -17.31
CA ASN A 293 30.10 37.27 -18.54
C ASN A 293 29.27 35.98 -18.63
N ALA A 294 29.27 35.15 -17.60
CA ALA A 294 28.51 33.90 -17.61
C ALA A 294 26.99 34.18 -17.74
N THR A 295 26.34 33.39 -18.57
CA THR A 295 24.89 33.39 -18.72
C THR A 295 24.22 32.75 -17.49
N GLU A 296 22.94 33.00 -17.34
CA GLU A 296 22.14 32.37 -16.28
C GLU A 296 22.13 30.84 -16.42
N ALA A 297 22.08 30.32 -17.65
CA ALA A 297 22.16 28.89 -17.93
C ALA A 297 23.50 28.27 -17.50
N GLU A 298 24.62 28.92 -17.79
CA GLU A 298 25.92 28.45 -17.34
C GLU A 298 26.07 28.45 -15.83
N ALA A 299 25.51 29.46 -15.14
CA ALA A 299 25.52 29.52 -13.67
C ALA A 299 24.68 28.43 -13.06
N LEU A 300 23.51 28.12 -13.61
CA LEU A 300 22.62 27.06 -13.13
C LEU A 300 23.21 25.67 -13.38
N ASN A 301 23.73 25.40 -14.56
CA ASN A 301 24.40 24.14 -14.85
C ASN A 301 25.59 23.90 -13.89
N PHE A 302 26.39 24.94 -13.59
CA PHE A 302 27.44 24.85 -12.58
C PHE A 302 26.89 24.49 -11.20
N VAL A 303 25.76 25.11 -10.76
CA VAL A 303 25.16 24.80 -9.47
C VAL A 303 24.64 23.36 -9.44
N PHE A 304 24.04 22.86 -10.51
CA PHE A 304 23.56 21.47 -10.61
C PHE A 304 24.72 20.47 -10.53
N GLU A 305 25.85 20.73 -11.19
CA GLU A 305 27.05 19.89 -11.06
C GLU A 305 27.55 19.87 -9.61
N LYS A 306 27.64 21.04 -8.96
CA LYS A 306 28.06 21.14 -7.56
C LYS A 306 27.11 20.41 -6.62
N MET A 307 25.79 20.58 -6.80
CA MET A 307 24.78 19.90 -6.02
C MET A 307 24.87 18.38 -6.16
N GLY A 308 25.05 17.86 -7.39
CA GLY A 308 25.28 16.44 -7.64
C GLY A 308 26.49 15.90 -6.89
N ASN A 309 27.59 16.65 -6.84
CA ASN A 309 28.80 16.28 -6.12
C ASN A 309 28.64 16.29 -4.59
N GLU A 310 27.75 17.13 -4.06
CA GLU A 310 27.51 17.28 -2.63
C GLU A 310 26.49 16.27 -2.06
N PHE A 311 25.67 15.58 -2.86
CA PHE A 311 24.71 14.59 -2.36
C PHE A 311 25.34 13.49 -1.50
N LYS A 312 26.58 13.10 -1.80
CA LYS A 312 27.34 12.16 -0.95
C LYS A 312 27.58 12.65 0.48
N ASN A 313 27.57 13.98 0.70
CA ASN A 313 27.82 14.63 1.98
C ASN A 313 26.53 14.99 2.74
N VAL A 314 25.36 14.94 2.08
CA VAL A 314 24.06 15.24 2.70
C VAL A 314 23.72 14.21 3.75
N THR A 315 23.26 14.65 4.91
CA THR A 315 22.73 13.81 5.97
C THR A 315 21.25 13.54 5.75
N THR A 316 20.71 12.54 6.45
CA THR A 316 19.27 12.31 6.49
C THR A 316 18.62 13.14 7.61
N ALA A 317 17.38 13.55 7.41
CA ALA A 317 16.52 14.15 8.41
C ALA A 317 15.81 13.08 9.27
N GLU A 318 14.89 13.51 10.12
CA GLU A 318 14.02 12.62 10.88
C GLU A 318 13.14 11.79 9.94
N GLU A 319 12.76 10.61 10.41
CA GLU A 319 11.93 9.68 9.69
C GLU A 319 10.55 10.26 9.37
N VAL A 320 10.10 10.05 8.15
CA VAL A 320 8.80 10.49 7.65
C VAL A 320 7.99 9.26 7.22
N ILE A 321 6.72 9.29 7.52
CA ILE A 321 5.74 8.27 7.15
C ILE A 321 4.68 8.94 6.29
N VAL A 322 4.39 8.36 5.13
CA VAL A 322 3.30 8.77 4.25
C VAL A 322 2.47 7.56 3.85
N GLU A 323 1.25 7.79 3.42
CA GLU A 323 0.36 6.77 2.89
C GLU A 323 0.26 6.93 1.38
N ILE A 324 0.37 5.82 0.65
CA ILE A 324 0.25 5.78 -0.81
C ILE A 324 -0.96 4.92 -1.16
N GLN A 325 -1.87 5.47 -1.97
CA GLN A 325 -2.99 4.73 -2.51
C GLN A 325 -2.52 3.84 -3.66
N MET A 326 -2.86 2.56 -3.58
CA MET A 326 -2.63 1.58 -4.63
C MET A 326 -3.97 1.07 -5.17
N VAL A 327 -4.06 0.86 -6.49
CA VAL A 327 -5.24 0.28 -7.14
C VAL A 327 -4.90 -1.02 -7.85
N LYS A 328 -5.81 -1.97 -7.79
CA LYS A 328 -5.66 -3.26 -8.44
C LYS A 328 -5.80 -3.11 -9.96
N HIS A 329 -4.79 -3.55 -10.71
CA HIS A 329 -4.76 -3.44 -12.18
C HIS A 329 -5.02 -4.77 -12.90
N GLY A 330 -4.70 -5.89 -12.30
CA GLY A 330 -4.89 -7.23 -12.82
C GLY A 330 -5.19 -8.20 -11.69
N GLU A 331 -5.07 -9.50 -11.93
CA GLU A 331 -5.39 -10.50 -10.91
C GLU A 331 -4.52 -10.35 -9.65
N ASP A 332 -3.19 -10.21 -9.84
CA ASP A 332 -2.21 -10.04 -8.75
C ASP A 332 -1.30 -8.82 -9.01
N GLN A 333 -1.83 -7.76 -9.66
CA GLN A 333 -1.06 -6.57 -10.07
C GLN A 333 -1.64 -5.32 -9.40
N TRP A 334 -0.73 -4.47 -8.92
CA TRP A 334 -1.07 -3.24 -8.22
C TRP A 334 -0.31 -2.05 -8.79
N LYS A 335 -1.00 -0.94 -8.96
CA LYS A 335 -0.43 0.33 -9.44
C LYS A 335 -0.63 1.41 -8.39
N ILE A 336 0.23 2.40 -8.41
CA ILE A 336 -0.01 3.67 -7.72
C ILE A 336 -1.24 4.32 -8.34
N ASP A 337 -2.18 4.79 -7.52
CA ASP A 337 -3.34 5.56 -8.00
C ASP A 337 -2.91 7.01 -8.28
N PRO A 338 -2.86 7.45 -9.55
CA PRO A 338 -2.43 8.81 -9.87
C PRO A 338 -3.47 9.87 -9.54
N ASP A 339 -4.73 9.47 -9.35
CA ASP A 339 -5.84 10.39 -9.08
C ASP A 339 -6.04 10.65 -7.57
N ASP A 340 -5.35 9.87 -6.71
CA ASP A 340 -5.41 10.06 -5.26
C ASP A 340 -4.31 11.02 -4.79
N TYR A 341 -4.69 12.03 -3.99
CA TYR A 341 -3.77 13.06 -3.48
C TYR A 341 -2.60 12.48 -2.66
N ARG A 342 -2.77 11.31 -2.02
CA ARG A 342 -1.71 10.64 -1.25
C ARG A 342 -0.55 10.18 -2.13
N SER A 343 -0.82 9.92 -3.41
CA SER A 343 0.24 9.54 -4.36
C SER A 343 1.24 10.68 -4.61
N GLU A 344 0.82 11.93 -4.35
CA GLU A 344 1.68 13.11 -4.45
C GLU A 344 2.81 13.11 -3.41
N ASP A 345 2.66 12.38 -2.31
CA ASP A 345 3.63 12.37 -1.22
C ASP A 345 4.73 11.30 -1.36
N ILE A 346 4.74 10.53 -2.46
CA ILE A 346 5.69 9.41 -2.66
C ILE A 346 7.17 9.82 -2.52
N ALA A 347 7.51 11.07 -2.86
CA ALA A 347 8.86 11.60 -2.78
C ALA A 347 9.24 12.10 -1.37
N THR A 348 8.28 12.36 -0.51
CA THR A 348 8.50 12.95 0.82
C THR A 348 9.43 12.13 1.73
N PRO A 349 9.38 10.78 1.77
CA PRO A 349 10.32 9.97 2.52
C PRO A 349 11.74 9.92 1.96
N PHE A 350 11.97 10.51 0.77
CA PHE A 350 13.29 10.54 0.11
C PHE A 350 13.97 11.89 0.22
N VAL A 351 13.21 12.98 0.19
CA VAL A 351 13.78 14.34 0.20
C VAL A 351 12.99 15.22 1.17
N LYS A 352 13.70 15.86 2.10
CA LYS A 352 13.16 16.96 2.91
C LYS A 352 13.14 18.24 2.08
N PHE A 353 12.04 18.98 2.15
CA PHE A 353 11.78 20.15 1.31
C PHE A 353 12.09 21.50 1.96
N TYR A 354 11.95 21.64 3.26
CA TYR A 354 12.18 22.89 4.05
C TYR A 354 12.57 22.57 5.48
#